data_c35f2251ed5dff7d6ace4d1f56e5e695
#
_entry.id   c35f2251ed5dff7d6ace4d1f56e5e695
#
_cell.length_a   1.000
_cell.length_b   1.000
_cell.length_c   1.000
_cell.angle_alpha   90.00
_cell.angle_beta   90.00
_cell.angle_gamma   90.00
#
_symmetry.space_group_name_H-M   'P 1'
#
loop_
_entity.id
_entity.type
_entity.pdbx_description
1 polymer ?
#
loop_
_entity_poly.entity_id
_entity_poly.type
_entity_poly.pdbx_seq_one_letter_code
_entity_poly.pdbx_strand_id
1 'polypeptide(L)'
;EYQELKAWALNNVRGTVQADQLKESMGQNTLVFNLDTALRMMGDVAEYYVQNNIRNPYFVSISGYHIAEAGANPITQAALTLSNGLTYVELFKARGLDPDKFLRNFSWFFSNGMDPEYAVIGRVARRIWAIAMRDIYGVGHRGQQLKYHIQSSGRSLHAQEFTFNDYRTTLQALYALADNANSLHTNSRDEAFGTPTEETVRDSIAIQMILSKEYGLLANENPMQGSHLSTWLTEQVEEEILRIFEEMHRRGGVLGSLEVNYQRNRIQDESMVYEHRKHSGELPIIGVNTFTNPDATSLSADEADSFDMEVTRSDEGEKKMVIERNEAFKEENKQKAEEGLARLKQVARDGGNLFEVMMD
;
A
#
# COMPACT_ATOMS: atom_id res chain seq x y z
N GLU A 1 29.24 3.06 -24.04
CA GLU A 1 28.66 4.23 -23.36
C GLU A 1 27.19 4.00 -22.97
N TYR A 2 26.26 3.71 -23.91
CA TYR A 2 24.84 3.47 -23.54
C TYR A 2 24.67 2.25 -22.62
N GLN A 3 25.28 1.13 -22.93
CA GLN A 3 25.20 -0.09 -22.08
C GLN A 3 25.86 0.10 -20.71
N GLU A 4 26.90 0.85 -20.63
CA GLU A 4 27.55 1.21 -19.35
C GLU A 4 26.66 2.12 -18.52
N LEU A 5 26.02 3.11 -19.17
CA LEU A 5 25.06 4.01 -18.49
C LEU A 5 23.81 3.24 -18.02
N LYS A 6 23.27 2.31 -18.85
CA LYS A 6 22.17 1.43 -18.47
C LYS A 6 22.54 0.58 -17.24
N ALA A 7 23.69 -0.07 -17.27
CA ALA A 7 24.18 -0.88 -16.15
C ALA A 7 24.40 -0.04 -14.88
N TRP A 8 24.96 1.17 -15.02
CA TRP A 8 25.12 2.08 -13.92
C TRP A 8 23.75 2.50 -13.33
N ALA A 9 22.80 2.87 -14.18
CA ALA A 9 21.46 3.28 -13.76
C ALA A 9 20.74 2.15 -12.99
N LEU A 10 20.74 0.93 -13.53
CA LEU A 10 20.13 -0.24 -12.89
C LEU A 10 20.71 -0.52 -11.49
N ASN A 11 22.00 -0.25 -11.28
CA ASN A 11 22.65 -0.47 -10.01
C ASN A 11 22.53 0.69 -9.01
N ASN A 12 22.26 1.90 -9.46
CA ASN A 12 22.33 3.11 -8.61
C ASN A 12 20.98 3.81 -8.42
N VAL A 13 20.06 3.72 -9.36
CA VAL A 13 18.73 4.35 -9.25
C VAL A 13 17.97 3.72 -8.08
N ARG A 14 17.25 4.57 -7.33
CA ARG A 14 16.33 4.16 -6.28
C ARG A 14 14.91 4.49 -6.72
N GLY A 15 13.98 3.63 -6.36
CA GLY A 15 12.57 3.82 -6.69
C GLY A 15 11.75 2.66 -6.21
N THR A 16 10.45 2.77 -6.41
CA THR A 16 9.48 1.72 -6.09
C THR A 16 8.57 1.52 -7.29
N VAL A 17 8.49 0.29 -7.78
CA VAL A 17 7.38 -0.15 -8.63
C VAL A 17 6.30 -0.67 -7.69
N GLN A 18 5.17 0.02 -7.64
CA GLN A 18 4.07 -0.36 -6.76
C GLN A 18 3.22 -1.47 -7.39
N ALA A 19 3.87 -2.60 -7.68
CA ALA A 19 3.21 -3.78 -8.22
C ALA A 19 2.82 -4.74 -7.09
N ASP A 20 1.54 -5.06 -7.00
CA ASP A 20 0.97 -6.09 -6.11
C ASP A 20 -0.32 -6.63 -6.71
N GLN A 21 -0.22 -7.66 -7.54
CA GLN A 21 -1.36 -8.21 -8.30
C GLN A 21 -2.38 -8.92 -7.38
N LEU A 22 -1.92 -9.44 -6.25
CA LEU A 22 -2.82 -10.10 -5.29
C LEU A 22 -3.75 -9.08 -4.61
N LYS A 23 -3.21 -7.91 -4.19
CA LYS A 23 -4.06 -6.86 -3.60
C LYS A 23 -5.01 -6.25 -4.63
N GLU A 24 -4.60 -6.12 -5.91
CA GLU A 24 -5.49 -5.68 -6.99
C GLU A 24 -6.70 -6.60 -7.13
N SER A 25 -6.47 -7.92 -7.04
CA SER A 25 -7.54 -8.91 -7.12
C SER A 25 -8.51 -8.86 -5.96
N MET A 26 -8.04 -8.62 -4.73
CA MET A 26 -8.88 -8.72 -3.53
C MET A 26 -9.46 -7.40 -3.03
N GLY A 27 -8.76 -6.29 -3.24
CA GLY A 27 -9.12 -4.98 -2.67
C GLY A 27 -9.57 -3.93 -3.68
N GLN A 28 -8.94 -3.85 -4.86
CA GLN A 28 -9.19 -2.78 -5.83
C GLN A 28 -9.98 -3.20 -7.07
N ASN A 29 -9.95 -4.49 -7.43
CA ASN A 29 -10.62 -5.01 -8.62
C ASN A 29 -10.16 -4.35 -9.94
N THR A 30 -8.87 -4.03 -10.04
CA THR A 30 -8.27 -3.26 -11.14
C THR A 30 -7.30 -4.09 -11.99
N LEU A 31 -7.44 -5.41 -12.00
CA LEU A 31 -6.62 -6.29 -12.82
C LEU A 31 -6.80 -6.01 -14.31
N VAL A 32 -5.72 -5.68 -15.01
CA VAL A 32 -5.68 -5.53 -16.47
C VAL A 32 -5.58 -6.90 -17.16
N PHE A 33 -4.87 -7.83 -16.53
CA PHE A 33 -4.69 -9.22 -16.98
C PHE A 33 -5.34 -10.19 -16.00
N ASN A 34 -5.63 -11.40 -16.43
CA ASN A 34 -5.99 -12.45 -15.50
C ASN A 34 -4.85 -12.71 -14.49
N LEU A 35 -5.18 -13.27 -13.34
CA LEU A 35 -4.24 -13.43 -12.24
C LEU A 35 -3.00 -14.25 -12.62
N ASP A 36 -3.16 -15.33 -13.39
CA ASP A 36 -2.03 -16.18 -13.81
C ASP A 36 -1.03 -15.41 -14.65
N THR A 37 -1.51 -14.63 -15.63
CA THR A 37 -0.67 -13.77 -16.46
C THR A 37 0.01 -12.69 -15.63
N ALA A 38 -0.73 -12.06 -14.71
CA ALA A 38 -0.21 -11.02 -13.84
C ALA A 38 0.89 -11.56 -12.91
N LEU A 39 0.70 -12.73 -12.30
CA LEU A 39 1.70 -13.39 -11.46
C LEU A 39 2.92 -13.84 -12.27
N ARG A 40 2.71 -14.32 -13.52
CA ARG A 40 3.82 -14.61 -14.43
C ARG A 40 4.68 -13.37 -14.66
N MET A 41 4.07 -12.23 -14.98
CA MET A 41 4.78 -10.96 -15.21
C MET A 41 5.53 -10.50 -13.95
N MET A 42 4.95 -10.65 -12.76
CA MET A 42 5.65 -10.40 -11.50
C MET A 42 6.91 -11.26 -11.36
N GLY A 43 6.81 -12.53 -11.71
CA GLY A 43 7.96 -13.43 -11.74
C GLY A 43 9.03 -13.03 -12.75
N ASP A 44 8.64 -12.52 -13.93
CA ASP A 44 9.57 -12.04 -14.96
C ASP A 44 10.37 -10.82 -14.45
N VAL A 45 9.71 -9.90 -13.74
CA VAL A 45 10.37 -8.76 -13.08
C VAL A 45 11.37 -9.24 -12.04
N ALA A 46 10.97 -10.16 -11.15
CA ALA A 46 11.85 -10.69 -10.11
C ALA A 46 13.09 -11.37 -10.69
N GLU A 47 12.90 -12.17 -11.73
CA GLU A 47 13.99 -12.85 -12.45
C GLU A 47 14.96 -11.85 -13.07
N TYR A 48 14.47 -10.82 -13.76
CA TYR A 48 15.29 -9.77 -14.36
C TYR A 48 16.11 -9.03 -13.28
N TYR A 49 15.50 -8.70 -12.13
CA TYR A 49 16.20 -8.05 -11.01
C TYR A 49 17.33 -8.89 -10.45
N VAL A 50 17.08 -10.19 -10.26
CA VAL A 50 18.09 -11.11 -9.73
C VAL A 50 19.22 -11.31 -10.74
N GLN A 51 18.93 -11.53 -12.02
CA GLN A 51 19.93 -11.76 -13.07
C GLN A 51 20.81 -10.53 -13.32
N ASN A 52 20.24 -9.32 -13.26
CA ASN A 52 20.97 -8.07 -13.45
C ASN A 52 21.52 -7.48 -12.14
N ASN A 53 21.40 -8.21 -11.02
CA ASN A 53 21.88 -7.78 -9.70
C ASN A 53 21.35 -6.40 -9.27
N ILE A 54 20.10 -6.08 -9.61
CA ILE A 54 19.45 -4.82 -9.28
C ILE A 54 19.10 -4.81 -7.80
N ARG A 55 19.66 -3.88 -7.02
CA ARG A 55 19.61 -3.94 -5.56
C ARG A 55 18.78 -2.86 -4.90
N ASN A 56 18.68 -1.69 -5.51
CA ASN A 56 18.16 -0.49 -4.86
C ASN A 56 16.66 -0.27 -5.06
N PRO A 57 16.09 -0.43 -6.28
CA PRO A 57 14.67 -0.26 -6.47
C PRO A 57 13.86 -1.43 -5.87
N TYR A 58 12.70 -1.11 -5.31
CA TYR A 58 11.70 -2.11 -4.96
C TYR A 58 10.87 -2.47 -6.19
N PHE A 59 10.70 -3.76 -6.50
CA PHE A 59 9.88 -4.19 -7.63
C PHE A 59 8.51 -4.73 -7.23
N VAL A 60 8.29 -4.96 -5.96
CA VAL A 60 6.98 -5.27 -5.40
C VAL A 60 6.75 -4.43 -4.14
N SER A 61 5.56 -3.83 -4.05
CA SER A 61 5.09 -3.14 -2.86
C SER A 61 3.87 -3.87 -2.34
N ILE A 62 4.08 -4.74 -1.35
CA ILE A 62 3.04 -5.58 -0.78
C ILE A 62 2.15 -4.68 0.08
N SER A 63 0.93 -4.41 -0.44
CA SER A 63 0.12 -3.30 0.02
C SER A 63 -1.11 -3.75 0.79
N GLY A 64 -1.10 -3.52 2.10
CA GLY A 64 -2.27 -3.61 2.97
C GLY A 64 -3.13 -2.35 2.95
N TYR A 65 -2.55 -1.18 2.61
CA TYR A 65 -3.27 0.10 2.57
C TYR A 65 -4.58 -0.01 1.80
N HIS A 66 -4.55 -0.52 0.57
CA HIS A 66 -5.74 -0.63 -0.28
C HIS A 66 -6.77 -1.63 0.27
N ILE A 67 -6.31 -2.67 0.96
CA ILE A 67 -7.18 -3.64 1.64
C ILE A 67 -7.94 -2.97 2.79
N ALA A 68 -7.25 -2.16 3.59
CA ALA A 68 -7.85 -1.39 4.67
C ALA A 68 -8.82 -0.31 4.14
N GLU A 69 -8.43 0.44 3.09
CA GLU A 69 -9.29 1.45 2.47
C GLU A 69 -10.54 0.82 1.81
N ALA A 70 -10.46 -0.43 1.34
CA ALA A 70 -11.62 -1.20 0.87
C ALA A 70 -12.56 -1.65 2.00
N GLY A 71 -12.11 -1.57 3.27
CA GLY A 71 -12.95 -1.81 4.43
C GLY A 71 -12.47 -2.83 5.45
N ALA A 72 -11.32 -3.46 5.23
CA ALA A 72 -10.75 -4.40 6.19
C ALA A 72 -10.38 -3.72 7.51
N ASN A 73 -10.55 -4.44 8.61
CA ASN A 73 -10.02 -4.04 9.91
C ASN A 73 -8.49 -4.20 9.94
N PRO A 74 -7.79 -3.64 10.96
CA PRO A 74 -6.34 -3.68 11.03
C PRO A 74 -5.74 -5.10 11.02
N ILE A 75 -6.39 -6.06 11.66
CA ILE A 75 -5.91 -7.45 11.75
C ILE A 75 -6.00 -8.14 10.38
N THR A 76 -7.15 -8.01 9.72
CA THR A 76 -7.36 -8.54 8.36
C THR A 76 -6.43 -7.89 7.35
N GLN A 77 -6.23 -6.57 7.44
CA GLN A 77 -5.21 -5.88 6.64
C GLN A 77 -3.85 -6.56 6.76
N ALA A 78 -3.36 -6.75 7.99
CA ALA A 78 -2.04 -7.32 8.25
C ALA A 78 -1.96 -8.78 7.78
N ALA A 79 -2.98 -9.59 8.08
CA ALA A 79 -3.02 -11.00 7.70
C ALA A 79 -2.98 -11.19 6.18
N LEU A 80 -3.83 -10.48 5.43
CA LEU A 80 -3.86 -10.59 3.97
C LEU A 80 -2.58 -10.08 3.33
N THR A 81 -2.01 -8.98 3.84
CA THR A 81 -0.75 -8.42 3.35
C THR A 81 0.42 -9.39 3.55
N LEU A 82 0.57 -9.95 4.75
CA LEU A 82 1.62 -10.92 5.03
C LEU A 82 1.46 -12.20 4.21
N SER A 83 0.24 -12.68 4.04
CA SER A 83 -0.04 -13.85 3.19
C SER A 83 0.32 -13.61 1.73
N ASN A 84 0.03 -12.41 1.20
CA ASN A 84 0.46 -12.02 -0.15
C ASN A 84 1.98 -12.04 -0.27
N GLY A 85 2.69 -11.51 0.72
CA GLY A 85 4.16 -11.54 0.75
C GLY A 85 4.72 -12.94 0.73
N LEU A 86 4.18 -13.85 1.56
CA LEU A 86 4.58 -15.26 1.57
C LEU A 86 4.29 -15.94 0.23
N THR A 87 3.15 -15.62 -0.39
CA THR A 87 2.79 -16.14 -1.72
C THR A 87 3.79 -15.69 -2.79
N TYR A 88 4.25 -14.44 -2.77
CA TYR A 88 5.30 -13.97 -3.68
C TYR A 88 6.64 -14.67 -3.42
N VAL A 89 7.01 -14.96 -2.19
CA VAL A 89 8.21 -15.75 -1.88
C VAL A 89 8.13 -17.12 -2.53
N GLU A 90 7.01 -17.82 -2.36
CA GLU A 90 6.80 -19.13 -2.99
C GLU A 90 6.80 -19.07 -4.52
N LEU A 91 6.14 -18.06 -5.09
CA LEU A 91 6.11 -17.85 -6.55
C LEU A 91 7.52 -17.70 -7.14
N PHE A 92 8.36 -16.88 -6.50
CA PHE A 92 9.71 -16.62 -7.02
C PHE A 92 10.67 -17.79 -6.74
N LYS A 93 10.51 -18.49 -5.61
CA LYS A 93 11.23 -19.74 -5.35
C LYS A 93 10.88 -20.84 -6.34
N ALA A 94 9.61 -20.97 -6.73
CA ALA A 94 9.16 -21.95 -7.74
C ALA A 94 9.81 -21.69 -9.11
N ARG A 95 10.25 -20.45 -9.39
CA ARG A 95 11.08 -20.10 -10.56
C ARG A 95 12.58 -20.38 -10.38
N GLY A 96 12.99 -20.94 -9.24
CA GLY A 96 14.39 -21.22 -8.93
C GLY A 96 15.20 -20.01 -8.46
N LEU A 97 14.54 -18.91 -8.07
CA LEU A 97 15.20 -17.73 -7.57
C LEU A 97 15.57 -17.90 -6.08
N ASP A 98 16.75 -17.42 -5.72
CA ASP A 98 17.25 -17.41 -4.36
C ASP A 98 16.61 -16.27 -3.55
N PRO A 99 15.89 -16.57 -2.43
CA PRO A 99 15.25 -15.56 -1.61
C PRO A 99 16.20 -14.47 -1.10
N ASP A 100 17.44 -14.78 -0.76
CA ASP A 100 18.42 -13.79 -0.32
C ASP A 100 18.75 -12.74 -1.38
N LYS A 101 18.50 -13.04 -2.65
CA LYS A 101 18.74 -12.12 -3.76
C LYS A 101 17.56 -11.18 -4.03
N PHE A 102 16.32 -11.62 -3.87
CA PHE A 102 15.15 -10.80 -4.21
C PHE A 102 14.44 -10.15 -3.02
N LEU A 103 14.49 -10.73 -1.82
CA LEU A 103 13.76 -10.18 -0.66
C LEU A 103 14.17 -8.76 -0.26
N ARG A 104 15.39 -8.36 -0.59
CA ARG A 104 15.85 -6.97 -0.37
C ARG A 104 15.04 -5.93 -1.17
N ASN A 105 14.43 -6.37 -2.26
CA ASN A 105 13.63 -5.54 -3.18
C ASN A 105 12.13 -5.59 -2.87
N PHE A 106 11.74 -6.18 -1.72
CA PHE A 106 10.38 -6.12 -1.19
C PHE A 106 10.22 -4.84 -0.36
N SER A 107 9.11 -4.14 -0.60
CA SER A 107 8.61 -3.10 0.30
C SER A 107 7.21 -3.47 0.77
N TRP A 108 6.83 -2.91 1.91
CA TRP A 108 5.54 -3.15 2.54
C TRP A 108 4.83 -1.82 2.75
N PHE A 109 3.52 -1.85 2.65
CA PHE A 109 2.72 -0.64 2.73
C PHE A 109 1.45 -0.93 3.52
N PHE A 110 1.28 -0.25 4.67
CA PHE A 110 0.10 -0.38 5.52
C PHE A 110 -0.62 0.95 5.69
N SER A 111 -1.92 0.87 5.99
CA SER A 111 -2.73 1.99 6.47
C SER A 111 -2.68 2.05 7.99
N ASN A 112 -2.77 3.27 8.54
CA ASN A 112 -3.07 3.49 9.94
C ASN A 112 -4.39 4.28 10.06
N GLY A 113 -5.37 3.66 10.73
CA GLY A 113 -6.64 4.28 11.12
C GLY A 113 -6.67 4.70 12.58
N MET A 114 -7.86 4.67 13.18
CA MET A 114 -8.09 5.13 14.56
C MET A 114 -8.15 3.98 15.58
N ASP A 115 -8.20 2.73 15.13
CA ASP A 115 -8.29 1.57 16.02
C ASP A 115 -6.96 1.32 16.75
N PRO A 116 -6.97 0.90 18.02
CA PRO A 116 -5.75 0.74 18.83
C PRO A 116 -4.80 -0.33 18.28
N GLU A 117 -5.28 -1.32 17.53
CA GLU A 117 -4.49 -2.36 16.90
C GLU A 117 -3.44 -1.81 15.93
N TYR A 118 -3.70 -0.64 15.32
CA TYR A 118 -2.73 0.03 14.46
C TYR A 118 -1.42 0.39 15.15
N ALA A 119 -1.42 0.54 16.48
CA ALA A 119 -0.21 0.81 17.25
C ALA A 119 0.79 -0.36 17.31
N VAL A 120 0.40 -1.57 16.85
CA VAL A 120 1.23 -2.78 16.93
C VAL A 120 1.34 -3.56 15.62
N ILE A 121 0.69 -3.10 14.55
CA ILE A 121 0.65 -3.82 13.26
C ILE A 121 2.05 -4.07 12.70
N GLY A 122 2.91 -3.06 12.68
CA GLY A 122 4.26 -3.21 12.17
C GLY A 122 5.13 -4.12 13.03
N ARG A 123 4.97 -4.05 14.34
CA ARG A 123 5.66 -4.94 15.29
C ARG A 123 5.30 -6.41 15.07
N VAL A 124 4.01 -6.70 14.95
CA VAL A 124 3.50 -8.05 14.67
C VAL A 124 3.97 -8.52 13.30
N ALA A 125 3.82 -7.68 12.28
CA ALA A 125 4.24 -8.01 10.91
C ALA A 125 5.73 -8.36 10.85
N ARG A 126 6.59 -7.56 11.49
CA ARG A 126 8.04 -7.83 11.57
C ARG A 126 8.35 -9.15 12.26
N ARG A 127 7.65 -9.46 13.34
CA ARG A 127 7.86 -10.69 14.10
C ARG A 127 7.49 -11.93 13.29
N ILE A 128 6.29 -11.96 12.73
CA ILE A 128 5.81 -13.07 11.88
C ILE A 128 6.73 -13.26 10.68
N TRP A 129 7.07 -12.18 9.97
CA TRP A 129 7.93 -12.23 8.81
C TRP A 129 9.34 -12.74 9.14
N ALA A 130 9.97 -12.21 10.17
CA ALA A 130 11.33 -12.61 10.55
C ALA A 130 11.40 -14.08 10.95
N ILE A 131 10.40 -14.59 11.69
CA ILE A 131 10.32 -16.01 12.07
C ILE A 131 10.12 -16.87 10.83
N ALA A 132 9.18 -16.53 9.95
CA ALA A 132 8.94 -17.27 8.72
C ALA A 132 10.19 -17.32 7.82
N MET A 133 10.82 -16.20 7.59
CA MET A 133 12.03 -16.12 6.74
C MET A 133 13.20 -16.90 7.32
N ARG A 134 13.40 -16.85 8.63
CA ARG A 134 14.47 -17.59 9.31
C ARG A 134 14.20 -19.08 9.35
N ASP A 135 13.05 -19.49 9.86
CA ASP A 135 12.80 -20.87 10.30
C ASP A 135 12.21 -21.75 9.18
N ILE A 136 11.45 -21.15 8.25
CA ILE A 136 10.83 -21.88 7.13
C ILE A 136 11.69 -21.79 5.87
N TYR A 137 12.21 -20.60 5.57
CA TYR A 137 12.92 -20.34 4.32
C TYR A 137 14.43 -20.35 4.43
N GLY A 138 14.99 -20.33 5.65
CA GLY A 138 16.45 -20.33 5.88
C GLY A 138 17.16 -19.08 5.37
N VAL A 139 16.47 -17.95 5.28
CA VAL A 139 16.96 -16.70 4.69
C VAL A 139 17.87 -15.96 5.65
N GLY A 140 18.90 -15.32 5.12
CA GLY A 140 19.84 -14.50 5.87
C GLY A 140 19.19 -13.24 6.49
N HIS A 141 19.92 -12.60 7.41
CA HIS A 141 19.42 -11.46 8.22
C HIS A 141 18.76 -10.35 7.39
N ARG A 142 19.26 -10.06 6.18
CA ARG A 142 18.71 -8.99 5.33
C ARG A 142 17.29 -9.30 4.85
N GLY A 143 17.00 -10.54 4.48
CA GLY A 143 15.67 -10.96 4.02
C GLY A 143 14.65 -11.12 5.15
N GLN A 144 15.14 -11.27 6.40
CA GLN A 144 14.29 -11.30 7.60
C GLN A 144 13.73 -9.91 7.98
N GLN A 145 14.29 -8.82 7.43
CA GLN A 145 13.86 -7.46 7.74
C GLN A 145 12.63 -7.07 6.94
N LEU A 146 11.53 -6.80 7.61
CA LEU A 146 10.34 -6.20 7.02
C LEU A 146 10.41 -4.67 7.16
N LYS A 147 10.53 -3.98 6.02
CA LYS A 147 10.54 -2.51 5.95
C LYS A 147 9.22 -2.04 5.39
N TYR A 148 8.52 -1.20 6.13
CA TYR A 148 7.20 -0.75 5.72
C TYR A 148 7.03 0.75 5.75
N HIS A 149 6.23 1.20 4.83
CA HIS A 149 5.66 2.54 4.75
C HIS A 149 4.28 2.54 5.40
N ILE A 150 3.93 3.61 6.09
CA ILE A 150 2.58 3.88 6.57
C ILE A 150 2.02 5.09 5.83
N GLN A 151 0.76 5.00 5.43
CA GLN A 151 -0.08 6.15 5.10
C GLN A 151 -1.24 6.22 6.08
N SER A 152 -1.56 7.41 6.56
CA SER A 152 -2.77 7.63 7.36
C SER A 152 -4.01 7.25 6.55
N SER A 153 -5.04 6.68 7.19
CA SER A 153 -6.23 6.19 6.51
C SER A 153 -7.06 7.32 5.91
N GLY A 154 -7.30 7.28 4.61
CA GLY A 154 -8.24 8.17 3.93
C GLY A 154 -9.69 7.89 4.34
N ARG A 155 -10.02 6.63 4.61
CA ARG A 155 -11.36 6.21 5.07
C ARG A 155 -11.78 6.83 6.40
N SER A 156 -10.83 7.22 7.25
CA SER A 156 -11.09 7.88 8.53
C SER A 156 -11.36 9.39 8.40
N LEU A 157 -11.16 9.96 7.21
CA LEU A 157 -11.33 11.38 6.95
C LEU A 157 -12.73 11.65 6.38
N HIS A 158 -13.32 12.78 6.79
CA HIS A 158 -14.69 13.15 6.46
C HIS A 158 -14.75 14.55 5.86
N ALA A 159 -15.69 14.77 4.94
CA ALA A 159 -15.91 16.09 4.34
C ALA A 159 -16.59 17.06 5.33
N GLN A 160 -17.45 16.52 6.23
CA GLN A 160 -18.06 17.32 7.30
C GLN A 160 -16.98 17.71 8.31
N GLU A 161 -16.98 18.98 8.74
CA GLU A 161 -16.02 19.51 9.73
C GLU A 161 -14.58 19.08 9.39
N PHE A 162 -14.21 19.20 8.11
CA PHE A 162 -12.98 18.64 7.55
C PHE A 162 -11.69 19.14 8.26
N THR A 163 -11.75 20.27 8.96
CA THR A 163 -10.64 20.75 9.80
C THR A 163 -10.28 19.77 10.93
N PHE A 164 -11.24 18.95 11.37
CA PHE A 164 -10.96 17.91 12.37
C PHE A 164 -10.13 16.75 11.83
N ASN A 165 -10.00 16.66 10.51
CA ASN A 165 -9.17 15.63 9.89
C ASN A 165 -7.68 15.76 10.26
N ASP A 166 -7.18 16.98 10.49
CA ASP A 166 -5.79 17.18 10.92
C ASP A 166 -5.52 16.54 12.30
N TYR A 167 -6.49 16.56 13.21
CA TYR A 167 -6.38 15.87 14.51
C TYR A 167 -6.37 14.36 14.32
N ARG A 168 -7.20 13.80 13.43
CA ARG A 168 -7.23 12.37 13.12
C ARG A 168 -5.91 11.93 12.51
N THR A 169 -5.44 12.65 11.51
CA THR A 169 -4.14 12.38 10.84
C THR A 169 -2.97 12.47 11.84
N THR A 170 -3.01 13.41 12.80
CA THR A 170 -1.99 13.53 13.84
C THR A 170 -1.93 12.29 14.73
N LEU A 171 -3.07 11.76 15.17
CA LEU A 171 -3.13 10.55 16.00
C LEU A 171 -2.67 9.30 15.22
N GLN A 172 -3.03 9.18 13.96
CA GLN A 172 -2.58 8.09 13.09
C GLN A 172 -1.07 8.15 12.83
N ALA A 173 -0.54 9.35 12.64
CA ALA A 173 0.90 9.57 12.51
C ALA A 173 1.64 9.23 13.82
N LEU A 174 1.05 9.54 14.97
CA LEU A 174 1.61 9.17 16.26
C LEU A 174 1.73 7.65 16.41
N TYR A 175 0.73 6.87 16.01
CA TYR A 175 0.79 5.42 15.99
C TYR A 175 1.90 4.89 15.06
N ALA A 176 2.02 5.46 13.87
CA ALA A 176 3.05 5.06 12.92
C ALA A 176 4.47 5.25 13.46
N LEU A 177 4.72 6.39 14.12
CA LEU A 177 6.01 6.68 14.74
C LEU A 177 6.25 5.79 15.98
N ALA A 178 5.23 5.57 16.81
CA ALA A 178 5.33 4.72 17.99
C ALA A 178 5.58 3.24 17.63
N ASP A 179 5.06 2.76 16.51
CA ASP A 179 5.30 1.42 15.97
C ASP A 179 6.58 1.34 15.10
N ASN A 180 7.33 2.44 15.02
CA ASN A 180 8.62 2.51 14.34
C ASN A 180 8.54 2.22 12.83
N ALA A 181 7.59 2.83 12.13
CA ALA A 181 7.49 2.76 10.67
C ALA A 181 8.77 3.31 10.00
N ASN A 182 9.16 2.74 8.86
CA ASN A 182 10.35 3.18 8.14
C ASN A 182 10.12 4.50 7.38
N SER A 183 8.89 4.75 6.96
CA SER A 183 8.48 6.02 6.36
C SER A 183 6.98 6.25 6.57
N LEU A 184 6.57 7.51 6.51
CA LEU A 184 5.21 7.94 6.81
C LEU A 184 4.74 8.94 5.76
N HIS A 185 3.50 8.76 5.32
CA HIS A 185 2.70 9.76 4.61
C HIS A 185 1.51 10.16 5.48
N THR A 186 1.29 11.45 5.63
CA THR A 186 0.13 12.03 6.31
C THR A 186 -0.80 12.64 5.26
N ASN A 187 -2.05 12.20 5.23
CA ASN A 187 -3.05 12.78 4.34
C ASN A 187 -3.37 14.22 4.75
N SER A 188 -3.64 15.07 3.78
CA SER A 188 -4.16 16.41 4.02
C SER A 188 -5.61 16.35 4.48
N ARG A 189 -6.06 17.37 5.19
CA ARG A 189 -7.45 17.44 5.71
C ARG A 189 -8.52 17.42 4.62
N ASP A 190 -8.17 17.86 3.40
CA ASP A 190 -9.04 17.91 2.22
C ASP A 190 -9.05 16.61 1.38
N GLU A 191 -8.30 15.58 1.79
CA GLU A 191 -8.25 14.26 1.12
C GLU A 191 -9.64 13.64 0.91
N ALA A 192 -10.60 13.93 1.81
CA ALA A 192 -11.94 13.37 1.75
C ALA A 192 -12.78 13.86 0.55
N PHE A 193 -12.40 14.94 -0.11
CA PHE A 193 -13.20 15.55 -1.17
C PHE A 193 -12.42 16.10 -2.36
N GLY A 194 -11.08 16.17 -2.30
CA GLY A 194 -10.33 16.75 -3.41
C GLY A 194 -8.83 16.55 -3.36
N THR A 195 -8.16 17.21 -4.30
CA THR A 195 -6.70 17.30 -4.35
C THR A 195 -6.24 18.36 -3.34
N PRO A 196 -5.20 18.11 -2.56
CA PRO A 196 -4.75 19.04 -1.53
C PRO A 196 -4.23 20.36 -2.12
N THR A 197 -4.48 21.44 -1.40
CA THR A 197 -3.93 22.77 -1.66
C THR A 197 -2.49 22.87 -1.11
N GLU A 198 -1.76 23.94 -1.47
CA GLU A 198 -0.43 24.20 -0.91
C GLU A 198 -0.48 24.37 0.62
N GLU A 199 -1.51 25.01 1.15
CA GLU A 199 -1.73 25.17 2.59
C GLU A 199 -1.91 23.83 3.29
N THR A 200 -2.83 23.00 2.80
CA THR A 200 -3.17 21.72 3.44
C THR A 200 -2.04 20.70 3.32
N VAL A 201 -1.25 20.72 2.23
CA VAL A 201 0.01 19.96 2.12
C VAL A 201 1.02 20.43 3.17
N ARG A 202 1.16 21.73 3.37
CA ARG A 202 2.07 22.28 4.38
C ARG A 202 1.67 21.82 5.79
N ASP A 203 0.38 21.80 6.10
CA ASP A 203 -0.14 21.37 7.39
C ASP A 203 0.12 19.88 7.62
N SER A 204 -0.13 19.05 6.61
CA SER A 204 0.11 17.60 6.69
C SER A 204 1.60 17.26 6.91
N ILE A 205 2.51 18.04 6.31
CA ILE A 205 3.96 17.90 6.55
C ILE A 205 4.31 18.41 7.96
N ALA A 206 3.69 19.50 8.41
CA ALA A 206 3.92 20.05 9.74
C ALA A 206 3.56 19.04 10.85
N ILE A 207 2.52 18.23 10.67
CA ILE A 207 2.17 17.14 11.60
C ILE A 207 3.38 16.22 11.84
N GLN A 208 4.03 15.76 10.76
CA GLN A 208 5.20 14.88 10.88
C GLN A 208 6.37 15.60 11.57
N MET A 209 6.59 16.87 11.26
CA MET A 209 7.69 17.65 11.84
C MET A 209 7.47 17.94 13.33
N ILE A 210 6.24 18.26 13.74
CA ILE A 210 5.86 18.47 15.15
C ILE A 210 6.12 17.19 15.94
N LEU A 211 5.60 16.05 15.49
CA LEU A 211 5.77 14.77 16.17
C LEU A 211 7.24 14.34 16.25
N SER A 212 8.01 14.57 15.19
CA SER A 212 9.40 14.12 15.14
C SER A 212 10.38 15.06 15.84
N LYS A 213 10.17 16.38 15.76
CA LYS A 213 11.13 17.39 16.24
C LYS A 213 10.72 18.07 17.53
N GLU A 214 9.45 18.53 17.63
CA GLU A 214 8.98 19.24 18.84
C GLU A 214 8.60 18.23 19.94
N TYR A 215 7.80 17.23 19.61
CA TYR A 215 7.45 16.15 20.55
C TYR A 215 8.62 15.17 20.78
N GLY A 216 9.55 15.09 19.85
CA GLY A 216 10.79 14.33 19.98
C GLY A 216 10.64 12.83 19.97
N LEU A 217 9.57 12.27 19.38
CA LEU A 217 9.29 10.83 19.39
C LEU A 217 10.37 9.99 18.70
N LEU A 218 11.07 10.54 17.70
CA LEU A 218 12.16 9.85 16.99
C LEU A 218 13.45 9.73 17.83
N ALA A 219 13.53 10.32 19.01
CA ALA A 219 14.67 10.14 19.90
C ALA A 219 14.74 8.72 20.51
N ASN A 220 13.68 7.93 20.37
CA ASN A 220 13.59 6.55 20.84
C ASN A 220 13.15 5.62 19.69
N GLU A 221 13.92 4.57 19.42
CA GLU A 221 13.63 3.58 18.37
C GLU A 221 12.44 2.66 18.71
N ASN A 222 12.04 2.58 19.99
CA ASN A 222 10.91 1.74 20.42
C ASN A 222 10.18 2.37 21.63
N PRO A 223 9.45 3.47 21.42
CA PRO A 223 8.81 4.20 22.51
C PRO A 223 7.73 3.41 23.26
N MET A 224 7.20 2.35 22.64
CA MET A 224 6.17 1.47 23.25
C MET A 224 6.78 0.28 24.01
N GLN A 225 8.11 0.16 24.05
CA GLN A 225 8.78 -0.93 24.75
C GLN A 225 8.48 -0.88 26.27
N GLY A 226 8.15 -2.05 26.82
CA GLY A 226 7.84 -2.18 28.26
C GLY A 226 6.40 -1.81 28.62
N SER A 227 5.58 -1.38 27.67
CA SER A 227 4.15 -1.19 27.88
C SER A 227 3.43 -2.54 27.96
N HIS A 228 2.74 -2.81 29.05
CA HIS A 228 1.92 -4.02 29.21
C HIS A 228 0.81 -4.08 28.15
N LEU A 229 0.16 -2.96 27.86
CA LEU A 229 -0.89 -2.89 26.84
C LEU A 229 -0.34 -3.25 25.46
N SER A 230 0.79 -2.67 25.08
CA SER A 230 1.42 -2.93 23.78
C SER A 230 1.84 -4.40 23.64
N THR A 231 2.37 -5.01 24.70
CA THR A 231 2.75 -6.42 24.70
C THR A 231 1.52 -7.32 24.56
N TRP A 232 0.50 -7.10 25.38
CA TRP A 232 -0.74 -7.87 25.32
C TRP A 232 -1.42 -7.75 23.95
N LEU A 233 -1.55 -6.52 23.44
CA LEU A 233 -2.19 -6.27 22.15
C LEU A 233 -1.40 -6.93 20.99
N THR A 234 -0.07 -6.91 21.06
CA THR A 234 0.80 -7.60 20.10
C THR A 234 0.50 -9.10 20.05
N GLU A 235 0.35 -9.74 21.21
CA GLU A 235 0.05 -11.18 21.30
C GLU A 235 -1.34 -11.50 20.73
N GLN A 236 -2.36 -10.69 21.06
CA GLN A 236 -3.72 -10.89 20.56
C GLN A 236 -3.81 -10.71 19.05
N VAL A 237 -3.20 -9.66 18.53
CA VAL A 237 -3.17 -9.38 17.07
C VAL A 237 -2.42 -10.48 16.32
N GLU A 238 -1.29 -10.96 16.86
CA GLU A 238 -0.53 -12.06 16.27
C GLU A 238 -1.36 -13.34 16.20
N GLU A 239 -2.04 -13.72 17.28
CA GLU A 239 -2.89 -14.90 17.34
C GLU A 239 -4.01 -14.85 16.29
N GLU A 240 -4.68 -13.72 16.17
CA GLU A 240 -5.76 -13.55 15.19
C GLU A 240 -5.24 -13.56 13.74
N ILE A 241 -4.06 -12.99 13.47
CA ILE A 241 -3.43 -13.09 12.14
C ILE A 241 -3.13 -14.54 11.79
N LEU A 242 -2.57 -15.31 12.72
CA LEU A 242 -2.26 -16.72 12.50
C LEU A 242 -3.55 -17.55 12.28
N ARG A 243 -4.64 -17.21 12.97
CA ARG A 243 -5.95 -17.84 12.74
C ARG A 243 -6.47 -17.57 11.31
N ILE A 244 -6.32 -16.35 10.81
CA ILE A 244 -6.69 -16.01 9.42
C ILE A 244 -5.80 -16.80 8.43
N PHE A 245 -4.50 -16.96 8.73
CA PHE A 245 -3.61 -17.80 7.91
C PHE A 245 -4.10 -19.24 7.83
N GLU A 246 -4.52 -19.82 8.96
CA GLU A 246 -5.08 -21.18 9.00
C GLU A 246 -6.38 -21.29 8.18
N GLU A 247 -7.26 -20.30 8.29
CA GLU A 247 -8.49 -20.24 7.49
C GLU A 247 -8.20 -20.20 5.99
N MET A 248 -7.21 -19.42 5.55
CA MET A 248 -6.79 -19.39 4.14
C MET A 248 -6.09 -20.68 3.72
N HIS A 249 -5.24 -21.23 4.59
CA HIS A 249 -4.56 -22.51 4.31
C HIS A 249 -5.55 -23.63 4.00
N ARG A 250 -6.63 -23.77 4.80
CA ARG A 250 -7.71 -24.75 4.57
C ARG A 250 -8.44 -24.57 3.25
N ARG A 251 -8.34 -23.40 2.62
CA ARG A 251 -8.94 -23.06 1.31
C ARG A 251 -7.94 -23.15 0.15
N GLY A 252 -6.75 -23.68 0.38
CA GLY A 252 -5.70 -23.75 -0.65
C GLY A 252 -4.81 -22.51 -0.73
N GLY A 253 -4.61 -21.84 0.39
CA GLY A 253 -3.77 -20.63 0.50
C GLY A 253 -4.45 -19.39 -0.08
N VAL A 254 -3.65 -18.38 -0.44
CA VAL A 254 -4.17 -17.11 -0.97
C VAL A 254 -4.93 -17.31 -2.27
N LEU A 255 -4.39 -18.12 -3.21
CA LEU A 255 -5.00 -18.32 -4.53
C LEU A 255 -6.32 -19.09 -4.42
N GLY A 256 -6.35 -20.22 -3.72
CA GLY A 256 -7.59 -20.96 -3.49
C GLY A 256 -8.65 -20.17 -2.71
N SER A 257 -8.22 -19.31 -1.80
CA SER A 257 -9.13 -18.40 -1.09
C SER A 257 -9.71 -17.32 -2.00
N LEU A 258 -8.94 -16.85 -3.01
CA LEU A 258 -9.44 -15.90 -4.03
C LEU A 258 -10.51 -16.54 -4.93
N GLU A 259 -10.35 -17.81 -5.31
CA GLU A 259 -11.32 -18.53 -6.15
C GLU A 259 -12.70 -18.61 -5.48
N VAL A 260 -12.74 -18.71 -4.15
CA VAL A 260 -14.00 -18.75 -3.37
C VAL A 260 -14.39 -17.39 -2.80
N ASN A 261 -13.75 -16.30 -3.22
CA ASN A 261 -14.00 -14.92 -2.79
C ASN A 261 -13.86 -14.69 -1.27
N TYR A 262 -13.10 -15.51 -0.56
CA TYR A 262 -12.96 -15.41 0.91
C TYR A 262 -12.47 -14.03 1.35
N GLN A 263 -11.39 -13.52 0.74
CA GLN A 263 -10.81 -12.22 1.11
C GLN A 263 -11.80 -11.07 0.86
N ARG A 264 -12.46 -11.06 -0.31
CA ARG A 264 -13.44 -10.02 -0.67
C ARG A 264 -14.63 -10.01 0.27
N ASN A 265 -15.20 -11.18 0.54
CA ASN A 265 -16.35 -11.29 1.44
C ASN A 265 -15.98 -10.81 2.84
N ARG A 266 -14.78 -11.20 3.34
CA ARG A 266 -14.31 -10.76 4.65
C ARG A 266 -14.14 -9.24 4.73
N ILE A 267 -13.50 -8.63 3.73
CA ILE A 267 -13.33 -7.17 3.63
C ILE A 267 -14.70 -6.47 3.60
N GLN A 268 -15.63 -6.99 2.82
CA GLN A 268 -16.98 -6.43 2.71
C GLN A 268 -17.78 -6.55 4.00
N ASP A 269 -17.75 -7.70 4.66
CA ASP A 269 -18.44 -7.93 5.94
C ASP A 269 -17.91 -6.96 7.02
N GLU A 270 -16.59 -6.80 7.12
CA GLU A 270 -15.96 -5.88 8.06
C GLU A 270 -16.29 -4.41 7.73
N SER A 271 -16.32 -4.05 6.44
CA SER A 271 -16.77 -2.73 6.00
C SER A 271 -18.21 -2.43 6.39
N MET A 272 -19.09 -3.41 6.23
CA MET A 272 -20.51 -3.27 6.61
C MET A 272 -20.68 -3.09 8.12
N VAL A 273 -19.92 -3.81 8.94
CA VAL A 273 -19.93 -3.62 10.40
C VAL A 273 -19.55 -2.19 10.76
N TYR A 274 -18.48 -1.64 10.16
CA TYR A 274 -18.05 -0.27 10.36
C TYR A 274 -19.14 0.74 9.99
N GLU A 275 -19.74 0.60 8.81
CA GLU A 275 -20.81 1.49 8.34
C GLU A 275 -22.08 1.41 9.21
N HIS A 276 -22.47 0.23 9.66
CA HIS A 276 -23.60 0.08 10.59
C HIS A 276 -23.35 0.79 11.92
N ARG A 277 -22.17 0.63 12.51
CA ARG A 277 -21.81 1.29 13.76
C ARG A 277 -21.71 2.82 13.62
N LYS A 278 -21.24 3.30 12.47
CA LYS A 278 -21.20 4.71 12.13
C LYS A 278 -22.63 5.30 11.98
N HIS A 279 -23.49 4.62 11.24
CA HIS A 279 -24.86 5.07 11.02
C HIS A 279 -25.75 4.98 12.27
N SER A 280 -25.56 3.97 13.11
CA SER A 280 -26.28 3.84 14.40
C SER A 280 -25.80 4.83 15.47
N GLY A 281 -24.63 5.44 15.28
CA GLY A 281 -23.99 6.28 16.30
C GLY A 281 -23.24 5.49 17.37
N GLU A 282 -23.19 4.17 17.30
CA GLU A 282 -22.37 3.32 18.19
C GLU A 282 -20.89 3.65 18.07
N LEU A 283 -20.42 3.97 16.86
CA LEU A 283 -19.10 4.52 16.60
C LEU A 283 -19.21 6.05 16.50
N PRO A 284 -18.79 6.79 17.55
CA PRO A 284 -18.85 8.24 17.53
C PRO A 284 -17.79 8.80 16.56
N ILE A 285 -18.22 9.63 15.62
CA ILE A 285 -17.35 10.37 14.71
C ILE A 285 -17.63 11.86 14.91
N ILE A 286 -16.66 12.54 15.49
CA ILE A 286 -16.79 13.96 15.85
C ILE A 286 -16.95 14.82 14.61
N GLY A 287 -17.95 15.68 14.63
CA GLY A 287 -18.33 16.54 13.49
C GLY A 287 -19.15 15.83 12.41
N VAL A 288 -19.41 14.52 12.54
CA VAL A 288 -20.19 13.74 11.55
C VAL A 288 -21.49 13.22 12.14
N ASN A 289 -21.42 12.40 13.18
CA ASN A 289 -22.60 11.86 13.87
C ASN A 289 -22.64 12.24 15.37
N THR A 290 -21.57 12.85 15.89
CA THR A 290 -21.40 13.25 17.29
C THR A 290 -20.75 14.63 17.33
N PHE A 291 -21.20 15.51 18.23
CA PHE A 291 -20.69 16.89 18.35
C PHE A 291 -20.73 17.63 17.00
N THR A 292 -21.86 17.53 16.31
CA THR A 292 -22.08 18.20 15.03
C THR A 292 -22.28 19.70 15.22
N ASN A 293 -21.81 20.50 14.25
CA ASN A 293 -22.10 21.94 14.25
C ASN A 293 -23.59 22.16 13.99
N PRO A 294 -24.35 22.80 14.93
CA PRO A 294 -25.78 23.04 14.75
C PRO A 294 -26.08 24.03 13.62
N ASP A 295 -25.11 24.84 13.23
CA ASP A 295 -25.24 25.82 12.13
C ASP A 295 -24.81 25.25 10.77
N ALA A 296 -24.29 24.01 10.75
CA ALA A 296 -23.97 23.34 9.51
C ALA A 296 -25.29 23.02 8.79
N THR A 297 -25.63 23.79 7.77
CA THR A 297 -26.65 23.42 6.80
C THR A 297 -26.35 22.03 6.30
N SER A 298 -27.34 21.16 6.32
CA SER A 298 -27.26 19.88 5.63
C SER A 298 -27.08 20.19 4.14
N LEU A 299 -25.85 20.05 3.66
CA LEU A 299 -25.53 20.30 2.26
C LEU A 299 -26.34 19.34 1.40
N SER A 300 -27.28 19.84 0.63
CA SER A 300 -27.80 19.13 -0.51
C SER A 300 -26.71 19.00 -1.58
N ALA A 301 -26.82 18.00 -2.46
CA ALA A 301 -25.86 17.81 -3.54
C ALA A 301 -25.66 19.08 -4.40
N ASP A 302 -26.67 19.94 -4.49
CA ASP A 302 -26.64 21.23 -5.21
C ASP A 302 -25.89 22.33 -4.44
N GLU A 303 -25.75 22.20 -3.11
CA GLU A 303 -25.04 23.15 -2.24
C GLU A 303 -23.57 22.79 -2.08
N ALA A 304 -23.16 21.57 -2.41
CA ALA A 304 -21.76 21.17 -2.48
C ALA A 304 -20.96 21.99 -3.51
N ASP A 305 -21.64 22.47 -4.58
CA ASP A 305 -21.07 23.41 -5.55
C ASP A 305 -20.91 24.85 -5.01
N SER A 306 -21.51 25.17 -3.86
CA SER A 306 -21.43 26.50 -3.24
C SER A 306 -20.35 26.62 -2.16
N PHE A 307 -19.65 25.54 -1.82
CA PHE A 307 -18.47 25.62 -1.00
C PHE A 307 -17.37 26.32 -1.78
N ASP A 308 -16.93 27.47 -1.27
CA ASP A 308 -15.78 28.23 -1.78
C ASP A 308 -14.47 27.47 -1.45
N MET A 309 -14.45 26.19 -1.83
CA MET A 309 -13.28 25.32 -1.70
C MET A 309 -12.61 25.21 -3.07
N GLU A 310 -11.39 25.72 -3.16
CA GLU A 310 -10.58 25.59 -4.36
C GLU A 310 -10.24 24.11 -4.60
N VAL A 311 -10.97 23.48 -5.52
CA VAL A 311 -10.66 22.13 -5.98
C VAL A 311 -9.63 22.26 -7.10
N THR A 312 -8.38 21.88 -6.80
CA THR A 312 -7.31 21.85 -7.80
C THR A 312 -7.64 20.88 -8.93
N ARG A 313 -7.78 21.40 -10.14
CA ARG A 313 -8.06 20.62 -11.35
C ARG A 313 -7.12 21.08 -12.46
N SER A 314 -6.67 20.12 -13.29
CA SER A 314 -5.94 20.46 -14.52
C SER A 314 -6.82 21.29 -15.44
N ASP A 315 -6.30 22.41 -15.92
CA ASP A 315 -7.00 23.22 -16.89
C ASP A 315 -7.03 22.59 -18.30
N GLU A 316 -7.90 23.11 -19.17
CA GLU A 316 -8.05 22.58 -20.53
C GLU A 316 -6.78 22.76 -21.38
N GLY A 317 -5.98 23.77 -21.11
CA GLY A 317 -4.68 24.00 -21.77
C GLY A 317 -3.66 22.93 -21.41
N GLU A 318 -3.54 22.61 -20.13
CA GLU A 318 -2.68 21.52 -19.65
C GLU A 318 -3.08 20.16 -20.24
N LYS A 319 -4.37 19.82 -20.22
CA LYS A 319 -4.88 18.58 -20.81
C LYS A 319 -4.56 18.50 -22.30
N LYS A 320 -4.81 19.59 -23.06
CA LYS A 320 -4.54 19.66 -24.49
C LYS A 320 -3.05 19.48 -24.78
N MET A 321 -2.18 20.17 -24.03
CA MET A 321 -0.72 20.06 -24.16
C MET A 321 -0.23 18.61 -23.93
N VAL A 322 -0.77 17.91 -22.92
CA VAL A 322 -0.41 16.53 -22.65
C VAL A 322 -0.86 15.60 -23.78
N ILE A 323 -2.08 15.80 -24.31
CA ILE A 323 -2.61 15.01 -25.43
C ILE A 323 -1.73 15.20 -26.68
N GLU A 324 -1.47 16.45 -27.07
CA GLU A 324 -0.65 16.79 -28.24
C GLU A 324 0.77 16.21 -28.13
N ARG A 325 1.39 16.29 -26.94
CA ARG A 325 2.70 15.70 -26.66
C ARG A 325 2.68 14.16 -26.80
N ASN A 326 1.64 13.51 -26.28
CA ASN A 326 1.49 12.06 -26.38
C ASN A 326 1.28 11.61 -27.84
N GLU A 327 0.48 12.34 -28.61
CA GLU A 327 0.25 12.05 -30.03
C GLU A 327 1.53 12.22 -30.86
N ALA A 328 2.26 13.31 -30.65
CA ALA A 328 3.54 13.52 -31.30
C ALA A 328 4.55 12.41 -30.97
N PHE A 329 4.64 12.02 -29.69
CA PHE A 329 5.53 10.90 -29.27
C PHE A 329 5.14 9.56 -29.91
N LYS A 330 3.85 9.26 -30.01
CA LYS A 330 3.36 8.05 -30.67
C LYS A 330 3.70 8.03 -32.16
N GLU A 331 3.52 9.13 -32.84
CA GLU A 331 3.82 9.21 -34.29
C GLU A 331 5.34 9.10 -34.54
N GLU A 332 6.16 9.80 -33.73
CA GLU A 332 7.63 9.70 -33.82
C GLU A 332 8.16 8.29 -33.61
N ASN A 333 7.52 7.52 -32.72
CA ASN A 333 8.00 6.19 -32.34
C ASN A 333 7.18 5.04 -32.98
N LYS A 334 6.29 5.32 -33.92
CA LYS A 334 5.34 4.35 -34.47
C LYS A 334 6.00 3.07 -35.00
N GLN A 335 7.03 3.18 -35.81
CA GLN A 335 7.74 2.01 -36.33
C GLN A 335 8.42 1.20 -35.24
N LYS A 336 9.10 1.86 -34.29
CA LYS A 336 9.74 1.20 -33.15
C LYS A 336 8.71 0.50 -32.26
N ALA A 337 7.54 1.10 -32.07
CA ALA A 337 6.45 0.51 -31.31
C ALA A 337 5.90 -0.75 -31.98
N GLU A 338 5.71 -0.74 -33.32
CA GLU A 338 5.25 -1.91 -34.08
C GLU A 338 6.26 -3.09 -33.98
N GLU A 339 7.55 -2.80 -34.15
CA GLU A 339 8.62 -3.79 -34.01
C GLU A 339 8.71 -4.34 -32.57
N GLY A 340 8.67 -3.45 -31.57
CA GLY A 340 8.69 -3.80 -30.14
C GLY A 340 7.48 -4.66 -29.73
N LEU A 341 6.28 -4.30 -30.17
CA LEU A 341 5.07 -5.08 -29.93
C LEU A 341 5.11 -6.46 -30.60
N ALA A 342 5.65 -6.56 -31.81
CA ALA A 342 5.82 -7.84 -32.50
C ALA A 342 6.80 -8.76 -31.72
N ARG A 343 7.93 -8.19 -31.25
CA ARG A 343 8.91 -8.91 -30.41
C ARG A 343 8.29 -9.37 -29.10
N LEU A 344 7.56 -8.48 -28.40
CA LEU A 344 6.89 -8.80 -27.14
C LEU A 344 5.88 -9.95 -27.31
N LYS A 345 5.06 -9.91 -28.36
CA LYS A 345 4.12 -10.99 -28.69
C LYS A 345 4.81 -12.33 -28.94
N GLN A 346 5.96 -12.31 -29.64
CA GLN A 346 6.72 -13.52 -29.88
C GLN A 346 7.29 -14.11 -28.60
N VAL A 347 7.94 -13.27 -27.76
CA VAL A 347 8.50 -13.69 -26.47
C VAL A 347 7.40 -14.22 -25.54
N ALA A 348 6.21 -13.60 -25.54
CA ALA A 348 5.06 -14.10 -24.78
C ALA A 348 4.64 -15.51 -25.18
N ARG A 349 4.65 -15.82 -26.50
CA ARG A 349 4.32 -17.16 -27.04
C ARG A 349 5.40 -18.20 -26.74
N ASP A 350 6.65 -17.79 -26.80
CA ASP A 350 7.82 -18.66 -26.56
C ASP A 350 8.07 -18.92 -25.06
N GLY A 351 7.32 -18.26 -24.17
CA GLY A 351 7.48 -18.42 -22.73
C GLY A 351 8.69 -17.67 -22.14
N GLY A 352 9.29 -16.74 -22.87
CA GLY A 352 10.42 -15.93 -22.41
C GLY A 352 10.03 -14.84 -21.41
N ASN A 353 11.04 -14.12 -20.91
CA ASN A 353 10.87 -13.03 -19.94
C ASN A 353 10.33 -11.77 -20.62
N LEU A 354 9.09 -11.38 -20.29
CA LEU A 354 8.44 -10.23 -20.91
C LEU A 354 9.06 -8.91 -20.45
N PHE A 355 9.46 -8.83 -19.18
CA PHE A 355 10.02 -7.61 -18.63
C PHE A 355 11.38 -7.27 -19.23
N GLU A 356 12.21 -8.27 -19.53
CA GLU A 356 13.48 -8.07 -20.21
C GLU A 356 13.29 -7.36 -21.56
N VAL A 357 12.29 -7.81 -22.34
CA VAL A 357 11.97 -7.19 -23.65
C VAL A 357 11.45 -5.76 -23.50
N MET A 358 10.76 -5.46 -22.41
CA MET A 358 10.26 -4.10 -22.13
C MET A 358 11.37 -3.14 -21.70
N MET A 359 12.49 -3.66 -21.17
CA MET A 359 13.63 -2.86 -20.72
C MET A 359 14.65 -2.56 -21.83
N ASP A 360 14.54 -3.23 -22.98
CA ASP A 360 15.35 -2.99 -24.20
C ASP A 360 14.76 -1.89 -25.08
#